data_5508a6773b5b5f38e3ba9a540cfeef56
#
_entry.id   5508a6773b5b5f38e3ba9a540cfeef56
#
_cell.length_a   1.000
_cell.length_b   1.000
_cell.length_c   1.000
_cell.angle_alpha   90.00
_cell.angle_beta   90.00
_cell.angle_gamma   90.00
#
_symmetry.space_group_name_H-M   'P 1'
#
loop_
_entity.id
_entity.type
_entity.pdbx_description
1 polymer ?
#
loop_
_entity_poly.entity_id
_entity_poly.type
_entity_poly.pdbx_seq_one_letter_code
_entity_poly.pdbx_strand_id
1 'polypeptide(L)'
;MATSEALVAGHQAVLSAYGIRKLVTFNTSWIGNPEVIVIAALADGGTRVLGGARMYRGATVDELPMYQAVGDQDPGMGRWFEPFGAEGAWELAGLWNSMELAGMGVEATYLVRAAMAAMPLVSARHLFALTSPVTRRMQAALGFGTEPEVGDGGFFTYPTDRLRATIARFTFPENLEDATPEVREQLREVWADPMGFEHAVDGPKGALRIRFELEL
;
A
#
# COMPACT_ATOMS: atom_id res chain seq x y z
N MET A 1 17.02 3.22 11.42
CA MET A 1 16.98 1.84 12.00
C MET A 1 15.83 1.67 12.98
N ALA A 2 15.71 2.45 14.04
CA ALA A 2 14.60 2.30 15.03
C ALA A 2 13.18 2.34 14.41
N THR A 3 12.93 3.22 13.43
CA THR A 3 11.64 3.30 12.73
C THR A 3 11.35 2.06 11.90
N SER A 4 12.34 1.49 11.21
CA SER A 4 12.18 0.28 10.40
C SER A 4 11.85 -0.95 11.25
N GLU A 5 12.51 -1.09 12.39
CA GLU A 5 12.21 -2.17 13.36
C GLU A 5 10.82 -2.03 13.95
N ALA A 6 10.40 -0.81 14.30
CA ALA A 6 9.06 -0.54 14.79
C ALA A 6 7.98 -0.82 13.72
N LEU A 7 8.24 -0.53 12.45
CA LEU A 7 7.36 -0.87 11.33
C LEU A 7 7.17 -2.37 11.18
N VAL A 8 8.25 -3.14 11.24
CA VAL A 8 8.19 -4.62 11.18
C VAL A 8 7.42 -5.18 12.37
N ALA A 9 7.76 -4.75 13.57
CA ALA A 9 7.11 -5.22 14.80
C ALA A 9 5.60 -4.89 14.82
N GLY A 10 5.21 -3.68 14.43
CA GLY A 10 3.82 -3.25 14.35
C GLY A 10 3.02 -4.06 13.33
N HIS A 11 3.56 -4.29 12.15
CA HIS A 11 2.94 -5.12 11.12
C HIS A 11 2.71 -6.55 11.62
N GLN A 12 3.73 -7.17 12.21
CA GLN A 12 3.63 -8.52 12.76
C GLN A 12 2.60 -8.61 13.90
N ALA A 13 2.59 -7.62 14.80
CA ALA A 13 1.66 -7.58 15.92
C ALA A 13 0.20 -7.50 15.46
N VAL A 14 -0.11 -6.59 14.52
CA VAL A 14 -1.46 -6.42 13.99
C VAL A 14 -1.94 -7.69 13.28
N LEU A 15 -1.16 -8.26 12.38
CA LEU A 15 -1.58 -9.45 11.64
C LEU A 15 -1.63 -10.71 12.50
N SER A 16 -0.78 -10.81 13.52
CA SER A 16 -0.84 -11.91 14.49
C SER A 16 -2.15 -11.90 15.27
N ALA A 17 -2.71 -10.73 15.57
CA ALA A 17 -4.02 -10.60 16.22
C ALA A 17 -5.16 -11.16 15.36
N TYR A 18 -4.99 -11.19 14.02
CA TYR A 18 -5.89 -11.83 13.07
C TYR A 18 -5.52 -13.30 12.75
N GLY A 19 -4.58 -13.89 13.48
CA GLY A 19 -4.13 -15.28 13.29
C GLY A 19 -3.15 -15.48 12.13
N ILE A 20 -2.69 -14.42 11.47
CA ILE A 20 -1.72 -14.47 10.37
C ILE A 20 -0.31 -14.35 10.95
N ARG A 21 0.43 -15.46 10.93
CA ARG A 21 1.76 -15.56 11.58
C ARG A 21 2.94 -15.60 10.59
N LYS A 22 2.66 -15.76 9.30
CA LYS A 22 3.67 -15.82 8.24
C LYS A 22 3.17 -15.06 7.03
N LEU A 23 3.97 -14.11 6.57
CA LEU A 23 3.77 -13.38 5.30
C LEU A 23 5.13 -13.12 4.67
N VAL A 24 5.16 -13.04 3.34
CA VAL A 24 6.34 -12.62 2.57
C VAL A 24 6.84 -11.25 3.04
N THR A 25 5.92 -10.35 3.35
CA THR A 25 6.22 -8.99 3.80
C THR A 25 6.75 -8.85 5.23
N PHE A 26 6.90 -9.96 5.99
CA PHE A 26 7.51 -9.94 7.32
C PHE A 26 9.04 -9.95 7.29
N ASN A 27 9.66 -10.11 6.11
CA ASN A 27 11.10 -10.04 5.97
C ASN A 27 11.64 -8.62 6.23
N THR A 28 12.93 -8.53 6.44
CA THR A 28 13.65 -7.26 6.68
C THR A 28 14.60 -6.89 5.53
N SER A 29 14.60 -7.63 4.43
CA SER A 29 15.50 -7.45 3.28
C SER A 29 15.33 -6.10 2.59
N TRP A 30 14.21 -5.43 2.80
CA TRP A 30 13.92 -4.11 2.28
C TRP A 30 14.67 -2.98 3.03
N ILE A 31 15.17 -3.23 4.25
CA ILE A 31 15.87 -2.20 5.04
C ILE A 31 17.18 -1.85 4.35
N GLY A 32 17.33 -0.59 3.98
CA GLY A 32 18.49 -0.09 3.25
C GLY A 32 18.47 -0.39 1.74
N ASN A 33 17.40 -0.97 1.21
CA ASN A 33 17.23 -1.15 -0.23
C ASN A 33 16.74 0.17 -0.86
N PRO A 34 17.51 0.80 -1.78
CA PRO A 34 17.14 2.07 -2.43
C PRO A 34 15.92 1.95 -3.35
N GLU A 35 15.54 0.74 -3.77
CA GLU A 35 14.35 0.48 -4.58
C GLU A 35 13.08 0.34 -3.72
N VAL A 36 13.15 0.65 -2.41
CA VAL A 36 12.02 0.56 -1.49
C VAL A 36 11.80 1.88 -0.76
N ILE A 37 10.63 2.44 -0.94
CA ILE A 37 10.15 3.62 -0.22
C ILE A 37 9.32 3.16 0.97
N VAL A 38 9.58 3.75 2.12
CA VAL A 38 8.84 3.48 3.36
C VAL A 38 7.84 4.61 3.60
N ILE A 39 6.59 4.23 3.83
CA ILE A 39 5.52 5.14 4.24
C ILE A 39 5.18 4.80 5.69
N ALA A 40 5.23 5.79 6.58
CA ALA A 40 4.96 5.60 8.00
C ALA A 40 3.95 6.61 8.51
N ALA A 41 2.97 6.14 9.26
CA ALA A 41 2.14 7.00 10.11
C ALA A 41 2.83 7.18 11.46
N LEU A 42 3.19 8.41 11.77
CA LEU A 42 3.94 8.76 12.96
C LEU A 42 3.11 9.64 13.90
N ALA A 43 3.31 9.47 15.20
CA ALA A 43 2.75 10.35 16.23
C ALA A 43 3.86 10.88 17.15
N ASP A 44 3.49 11.79 18.05
CA ASP A 44 4.34 12.30 19.11
C ASP A 44 5.67 12.88 18.56
N GLY A 45 5.57 13.69 17.50
CA GLY A 45 6.74 14.30 16.87
C GLY A 45 7.67 13.30 16.17
N GLY A 46 7.12 12.21 15.63
CA GLY A 46 7.88 11.21 14.90
C GLY A 46 8.45 10.07 15.74
N THR A 47 8.17 10.06 17.04
CA THR A 47 8.77 9.07 17.97
C THR A 47 8.02 7.75 18.02
N ARG A 48 6.74 7.71 17.61
CA ARG A 48 5.90 6.51 17.70
C ARG A 48 5.27 6.16 16.35
N VAL A 49 5.47 4.92 15.91
CA VAL A 49 4.92 4.39 14.66
C VAL A 49 3.52 3.83 14.90
N LEU A 50 2.52 4.38 14.22
CA LEU A 50 1.11 3.99 14.30
C LEU A 50 0.60 3.23 13.08
N GLY A 51 1.38 3.15 12.02
CA GLY A 51 1.02 2.44 10.81
C GLY A 51 2.15 2.50 9.80
N GLY A 52 2.03 1.71 8.75
CA GLY A 52 3.03 1.74 7.69
C GLY A 52 2.64 0.95 6.46
N ALA A 53 3.38 1.23 5.40
CA ALA A 53 3.38 0.53 4.14
C ALA A 53 4.74 0.70 3.46
N ARG A 54 4.98 -0.07 2.40
CA ARG A 54 6.20 0.03 1.60
C ARG A 54 5.84 0.00 0.13
N MET A 55 6.49 0.84 -0.65
CA MET A 55 6.44 0.77 -2.11
C MET A 55 7.73 0.13 -2.60
N TYR A 56 7.61 -0.94 -3.37
CA TYR A 56 8.71 -1.66 -4.00
C TYR A 56 8.71 -1.36 -5.49
N ARG A 57 9.83 -0.89 -6.01
CA ARG A 57 10.02 -0.75 -7.44
C ARG A 57 10.34 -2.12 -8.03
N GLY A 58 9.73 -2.44 -9.19
CA GLY A 58 10.02 -3.67 -9.92
C GLY A 58 10.05 -3.43 -11.42
N ALA A 59 11.21 -3.64 -12.05
CA ALA A 59 11.32 -3.72 -13.50
C ALA A 59 10.78 -5.08 -14.00
N THR A 60 10.91 -6.12 -13.18
CA THR A 60 10.38 -7.46 -13.40
C THR A 60 9.54 -7.90 -12.21
N VAL A 61 8.61 -8.83 -12.42
CA VAL A 61 7.64 -9.22 -11.38
C VAL A 61 8.29 -9.96 -10.21
N ASP A 62 9.39 -10.67 -10.45
CA ASP A 62 10.12 -11.43 -9.42
C ASP A 62 10.81 -10.54 -8.38
N GLU A 63 10.97 -9.25 -8.66
CA GLU A 63 11.44 -8.25 -7.70
C GLU A 63 10.36 -7.85 -6.69
N LEU A 64 9.09 -8.17 -6.96
CA LEU A 64 7.96 -7.71 -6.18
C LEU A 64 7.49 -8.76 -5.15
N PRO A 65 7.08 -8.32 -3.93
CA PRO A 65 6.52 -9.19 -2.90
C PRO A 65 5.31 -10.02 -3.36
N MET A 66 4.47 -9.49 -4.24
CA MET A 66 3.31 -10.22 -4.75
C MET A 66 3.70 -11.49 -5.51
N TYR A 67 4.79 -11.45 -6.29
CA TYR A 67 5.27 -12.64 -6.99
C TYR A 67 5.83 -13.68 -6.04
N GLN A 68 6.57 -13.25 -5.02
CA GLN A 68 7.04 -14.15 -3.98
C GLN A 68 5.89 -14.81 -3.19
N ALA A 69 4.75 -14.15 -3.13
CA ALA A 69 3.56 -14.63 -2.41
C ALA A 69 2.70 -15.61 -3.23
N VAL A 70 2.54 -15.37 -4.54
CA VAL A 70 1.55 -16.08 -5.37
C VAL A 70 2.03 -16.45 -6.77
N GLY A 71 3.28 -16.14 -7.14
CA GLY A 71 3.80 -16.36 -8.50
C GLY A 71 3.89 -17.83 -8.91
N ASP A 72 3.98 -18.75 -7.96
CA ASP A 72 3.93 -20.21 -8.20
C ASP A 72 2.54 -20.71 -8.63
N GLN A 73 1.49 -19.93 -8.38
CA GLN A 73 0.11 -20.26 -8.72
C GLN A 73 -0.25 -19.86 -10.16
N ASP A 74 0.54 -18.97 -10.79
CA ASP A 74 0.34 -18.56 -12.18
C ASP A 74 1.67 -18.38 -12.93
N PRO A 75 2.09 -19.39 -13.72
CA PRO A 75 3.31 -19.31 -14.54
C PRO A 75 3.27 -18.20 -15.61
N GLY A 76 2.10 -17.67 -15.94
CA GLY A 76 1.91 -16.58 -16.91
C GLY A 76 2.19 -15.19 -16.35
N MET A 77 2.28 -15.05 -15.01
CA MET A 77 2.39 -13.77 -14.32
C MET A 77 3.58 -12.92 -14.79
N GLY A 78 4.72 -13.54 -15.12
CA GLY A 78 5.88 -12.82 -15.64
C GLY A 78 5.58 -12.11 -16.97
N ARG A 79 4.99 -12.82 -17.92
CA ARG A 79 4.62 -12.27 -19.24
C ARG A 79 3.55 -11.19 -19.12
N TRP A 80 2.58 -11.41 -18.25
CA TRP A 80 1.53 -10.42 -17.99
C TRP A 80 2.10 -9.11 -17.44
N PHE A 81 3.10 -9.18 -16.55
CA PHE A 81 3.68 -8.02 -15.89
C PHE A 81 4.67 -7.24 -16.79
N GLU A 82 5.28 -7.87 -17.77
CA GLU A 82 6.36 -7.29 -18.58
C GLU A 82 6.09 -5.86 -19.12
N PRO A 83 4.90 -5.54 -19.69
CA PRO A 83 4.63 -4.18 -20.16
C PRO A 83 4.61 -3.15 -19.03
N PHE A 84 4.09 -3.52 -17.86
CA PHE A 84 3.99 -2.61 -16.71
C PHE A 84 5.37 -2.31 -16.09
N GLY A 85 6.24 -3.31 -16.00
CA GLY A 85 7.61 -3.16 -15.53
C GLY A 85 8.39 -2.14 -16.38
N ALA A 86 8.24 -2.22 -17.71
CA ALA A 86 8.85 -1.28 -18.65
C ALA A 86 8.34 0.16 -18.51
N GLU A 87 7.09 0.34 -18.06
CA GLU A 87 6.46 1.66 -17.89
C GLU A 87 6.65 2.27 -16.48
N GLY A 88 7.24 1.56 -15.54
CA GLY A 88 7.47 2.03 -14.18
C GLY A 88 6.45 1.48 -13.17
N ALA A 89 6.58 0.19 -12.88
CA ALA A 89 5.75 -0.52 -11.92
C ALA A 89 6.32 -0.47 -10.50
N TRP A 90 5.39 -0.32 -9.54
CA TRP A 90 5.65 -0.38 -8.11
C TRP A 90 4.60 -1.25 -7.43
N GLU A 91 4.92 -1.86 -6.31
CA GLU A 91 3.96 -2.58 -5.46
C GLU A 91 3.86 -1.93 -4.08
N LEU A 92 2.65 -1.65 -3.64
CA LEU A 92 2.34 -1.28 -2.27
C LEU A 92 2.09 -2.55 -1.44
N ALA A 93 2.99 -2.84 -0.54
CA ALA A 93 2.94 -4.03 0.30
C ALA A 93 3.14 -3.72 1.78
N GLY A 94 2.79 -4.67 2.64
CA GLY A 94 2.98 -4.55 4.09
C GLY A 94 2.16 -3.43 4.74
N LEU A 95 0.98 -3.14 4.21
CA LEU A 95 0.05 -2.12 4.74
C LEU A 95 -0.53 -2.56 6.09
N TRP A 96 -0.44 -1.70 7.09
CA TRP A 96 -1.03 -1.91 8.40
C TRP A 96 -1.32 -0.60 9.14
N ASN A 97 -2.31 -0.63 10.01
CA ASN A 97 -2.61 0.43 10.97
C ASN A 97 -2.67 -0.13 12.39
N SER A 98 -2.20 0.62 13.37
CA SER A 98 -2.33 0.29 14.79
C SER A 98 -3.79 0.27 15.21
N MET A 99 -4.13 -0.64 16.13
CA MET A 99 -5.44 -0.66 16.79
C MET A 99 -5.74 0.62 17.58
N GLU A 100 -4.72 1.41 17.93
CA GLU A 100 -4.89 2.70 18.57
C GLU A 100 -5.64 3.70 17.69
N LEU A 101 -5.51 3.60 16.36
CA LEU A 101 -6.22 4.45 15.40
C LEU A 101 -7.69 4.03 15.20
N ALA A 102 -8.10 2.89 15.76
CA ALA A 102 -9.46 2.39 15.60
C ALA A 102 -10.48 3.34 16.27
N GLY A 103 -11.38 3.90 15.47
CA GLY A 103 -12.38 4.86 15.88
C GLY A 103 -11.90 6.32 15.95
N MET A 104 -10.68 6.61 15.48
CA MET A 104 -10.14 7.96 15.38
C MET A 104 -10.36 8.61 13.99
N GLY A 105 -11.06 7.91 13.08
CA GLY A 105 -11.26 8.38 11.70
C GLY A 105 -10.04 8.18 10.79
N VAL A 106 -8.94 7.64 11.30
CA VAL A 106 -7.73 7.38 10.52
C VAL A 106 -7.72 5.95 10.02
N GLU A 107 -8.04 5.79 8.76
CA GLU A 107 -8.02 4.49 8.08
C GLU A 107 -6.66 4.22 7.41
N ALA A 108 -6.38 2.95 7.10
CA ALA A 108 -5.18 2.58 6.33
C ALA A 108 -5.15 3.19 4.91
N THR A 109 -6.29 3.69 4.42
CA THR A 109 -6.40 4.44 3.16
C THR A 109 -5.52 5.68 3.11
N TYR A 110 -5.22 6.32 4.24
CA TYR A 110 -4.30 7.47 4.27
C TYR A 110 -2.88 7.08 3.88
N LEU A 111 -2.42 5.89 4.26
CA LEU A 111 -1.12 5.36 3.82
C LEU A 111 -1.12 5.03 2.31
N VAL A 112 -2.25 4.53 1.79
CA VAL A 112 -2.42 4.31 0.35
C VAL A 112 -2.43 5.63 -0.42
N ARG A 113 -3.14 6.66 0.09
CA ARG A 113 -3.14 8.02 -0.50
C ARG A 113 -1.73 8.63 -0.50
N ALA A 114 -0.94 8.42 0.57
CA ALA A 114 0.45 8.85 0.59
C ALA A 114 1.30 8.13 -0.49
N ALA A 115 1.08 6.83 -0.70
CA ALA A 115 1.71 6.09 -1.79
C ALA A 115 1.31 6.63 -3.17
N MET A 116 0.02 6.89 -3.39
CA MET A 116 -0.48 7.48 -4.63
C MET A 116 0.07 8.88 -4.86
N ALA A 117 0.18 9.68 -3.81
CA ALA A 117 0.78 11.02 -3.89
C ALA A 117 2.28 10.99 -4.21
N ALA A 118 3.00 9.95 -3.77
CA ALA A 118 4.41 9.76 -4.09
C ALA A 118 4.66 9.33 -5.55
N MET A 119 3.68 8.72 -6.24
CA MET A 119 3.87 8.19 -7.60
C MET A 119 4.51 9.17 -8.60
N PRO A 120 4.02 10.41 -8.78
CA PRO A 120 4.64 11.33 -9.71
C PRO A 120 6.06 11.74 -9.29
N LEU A 121 6.37 11.75 -8.00
CA LEU A 121 7.68 12.14 -7.47
C LEU A 121 8.77 11.09 -7.80
N VAL A 122 8.36 9.81 -7.94
CA VAL A 122 9.25 8.68 -8.25
C VAL A 122 9.05 8.13 -9.66
N SER A 123 8.34 8.86 -10.50
CA SER A 123 8.01 8.44 -11.88
C SER A 123 7.33 7.07 -11.94
N ALA A 124 6.52 6.74 -10.93
CA ALA A 124 5.72 5.53 -10.91
C ALA A 124 4.50 5.69 -11.83
N ARG A 125 4.32 4.75 -12.76
CA ARG A 125 3.18 4.69 -13.66
C ARG A 125 2.09 3.78 -13.12
N HIS A 126 2.48 2.64 -12.57
CA HIS A 126 1.58 1.60 -12.06
C HIS A 126 1.88 1.31 -10.60
N LEU A 127 0.85 1.29 -9.77
CA LEU A 127 0.92 0.88 -8.37
C LEU A 127 0.07 -0.37 -8.18
N PHE A 128 0.72 -1.48 -7.93
CA PHE A 128 0.09 -2.77 -7.65
C PHE A 128 -0.10 -2.99 -6.15
N ALA A 129 -1.05 -3.83 -5.78
CA ALA A 129 -1.22 -4.33 -4.43
C ALA A 129 -1.82 -5.74 -4.45
N LEU A 130 -1.21 -6.69 -3.75
CA LEU A 130 -1.82 -7.97 -3.45
C LEU A 130 -2.75 -7.80 -2.25
N THR A 131 -4.04 -8.05 -2.42
CA THR A 131 -5.06 -7.62 -1.48
C THR A 131 -6.16 -8.65 -1.28
N SER A 132 -6.84 -8.59 -0.15
CA SER A 132 -8.01 -9.44 0.09
C SER A 132 -9.26 -8.88 -0.62
N PRO A 133 -10.20 -9.74 -1.05
CA PRO A 133 -11.47 -9.28 -1.62
C PRO A 133 -12.30 -8.39 -0.68
N VAL A 134 -12.06 -8.46 0.63
CA VAL A 134 -12.74 -7.62 1.64
C VAL A 134 -12.34 -6.14 1.49
N THR A 135 -11.11 -5.87 1.08
CA THR A 135 -10.60 -4.51 0.90
C THR A 135 -10.93 -3.90 -0.47
N ARG A 136 -11.60 -4.65 -1.37
CA ARG A 136 -11.94 -4.19 -2.73
C ARG A 136 -12.73 -2.88 -2.75
N ARG A 137 -13.71 -2.70 -1.84
CA ARG A 137 -14.49 -1.45 -1.79
C ARG A 137 -13.62 -0.24 -1.47
N MET A 138 -12.71 -0.42 -0.52
CA MET A 138 -11.74 0.62 -0.14
C MET A 138 -10.86 0.97 -1.34
N GLN A 139 -10.35 -0.03 -2.04
CA GLN A 139 -9.49 0.16 -3.21
C GLN A 139 -10.22 0.78 -4.39
N ALA A 140 -11.47 0.35 -4.67
CA ALA A 140 -12.29 0.97 -5.71
C ALA A 140 -12.55 2.46 -5.43
N ALA A 141 -12.76 2.86 -4.16
CA ALA A 141 -12.89 4.26 -3.79
C ALA A 141 -11.61 5.08 -4.06
N LEU A 142 -10.46 4.42 -4.07
CA LEU A 142 -9.15 5.00 -4.42
C LEU A 142 -8.83 4.93 -5.93
N GLY A 143 -9.72 4.36 -6.76
CA GLY A 143 -9.52 4.21 -8.20
C GLY A 143 -8.76 2.94 -8.62
N PHE A 144 -8.48 2.01 -7.71
CA PHE A 144 -7.83 0.75 -8.09
C PHE A 144 -8.82 -0.19 -8.79
N GLY A 145 -8.41 -0.72 -9.93
CA GLY A 145 -9.04 -1.86 -10.61
C GLY A 145 -8.45 -3.20 -10.16
N THR A 146 -9.19 -4.29 -10.34
CA THR A 146 -8.67 -5.66 -10.13
C THR A 146 -8.17 -6.24 -11.45
N GLU A 147 -7.13 -7.08 -11.41
CA GLU A 147 -6.54 -7.74 -12.58
C GLU A 147 -7.14 -9.15 -12.73
N PRO A 148 -8.11 -9.34 -13.64
CA PRO A 148 -8.76 -10.64 -13.81
C PRO A 148 -7.97 -11.61 -14.68
N GLU A 149 -6.91 -11.15 -15.35
CA GLU A 149 -6.14 -11.90 -16.32
C GLU A 149 -5.08 -12.83 -15.68
N VAL A 150 -4.84 -12.66 -14.37
CA VAL A 150 -3.86 -13.44 -13.61
C VAL A 150 -4.52 -14.24 -12.50
N GLY A 151 -3.93 -15.40 -12.18
CA GLY A 151 -4.48 -16.33 -11.23
C GLY A 151 -5.70 -17.09 -11.77
N ASP A 152 -6.46 -17.70 -10.88
CA ASP A 152 -7.71 -18.40 -11.24
C ASP A 152 -8.88 -17.39 -11.29
N GLY A 153 -9.13 -16.83 -12.48
CA GLY A 153 -10.16 -15.81 -12.67
C GLY A 153 -9.95 -14.55 -11.84
N GLY A 154 -8.71 -14.10 -11.68
CA GLY A 154 -8.33 -12.93 -10.90
C GLY A 154 -8.08 -13.23 -9.41
N PHE A 155 -8.06 -14.50 -9.00
CA PHE A 155 -7.91 -14.90 -7.60
C PHE A 155 -6.70 -15.80 -7.39
N PHE A 156 -6.09 -15.63 -6.23
CA PHE A 156 -5.02 -16.45 -5.69
C PHE A 156 -5.40 -16.97 -4.31
N THR A 157 -4.83 -18.09 -3.90
CA THR A 157 -4.94 -18.62 -2.55
C THR A 157 -3.84 -18.02 -1.68
N TYR A 158 -4.16 -17.05 -0.81
CA TYR A 158 -3.16 -16.35 0.01
C TYR A 158 -3.83 -15.57 1.15
N PRO A 159 -3.23 -15.44 2.34
CA PRO A 159 -1.97 -16.07 2.80
C PRO A 159 -2.12 -17.49 3.33
N THR A 160 -3.30 -18.05 3.32
CA THR A 160 -3.58 -19.42 3.75
C THR A 160 -4.53 -20.10 2.76
N ASP A 161 -4.62 -21.42 2.79
CA ASP A 161 -5.49 -22.23 1.91
C ASP A 161 -6.99 -21.86 1.97
N ARG A 162 -7.38 -21.08 2.99
CA ARG A 162 -8.78 -20.66 3.21
C ARG A 162 -9.06 -19.22 2.79
N LEU A 163 -8.03 -18.47 2.48
CA LEU A 163 -8.16 -17.06 2.15
C LEU A 163 -7.83 -16.84 0.67
N ARG A 164 -8.54 -15.88 0.08
CA ARG A 164 -8.30 -15.46 -1.28
C ARG A 164 -7.67 -14.07 -1.32
N ALA A 165 -6.83 -13.87 -2.31
CA ALA A 165 -6.26 -12.57 -2.65
C ALA A 165 -6.55 -12.25 -4.11
N THR A 166 -6.48 -10.98 -4.46
CA THR A 166 -6.52 -10.46 -5.83
C THR A 166 -5.37 -9.49 -6.02
N ILE A 167 -4.90 -9.32 -7.23
CA ILE A 167 -4.02 -8.21 -7.59
C ILE A 167 -4.91 -7.03 -7.97
N ALA A 168 -4.66 -5.88 -7.36
CA ALA A 168 -5.26 -4.62 -7.73
C ALA A 168 -4.19 -3.71 -8.32
N ARG A 169 -4.57 -2.84 -9.28
CA ARG A 169 -3.68 -1.90 -9.94
C ARG A 169 -4.33 -0.52 -10.03
N PHE A 170 -3.52 0.49 -9.77
CA PHE A 170 -3.81 1.87 -10.08
C PHE A 170 -2.80 2.35 -11.12
N THR A 171 -3.27 2.93 -12.21
CA THR A 171 -2.45 3.53 -13.28
C THR A 171 -2.57 5.04 -13.21
N PHE A 172 -1.46 5.71 -13.01
CA PHE A 172 -1.41 7.18 -12.93
C PHE A 172 -1.11 7.78 -14.31
N PRO A 173 -1.80 8.85 -14.72
CA PRO A 173 -2.92 9.51 -14.02
C PRO A 173 -4.31 8.95 -14.34
N GLU A 174 -4.45 7.94 -15.21
CA GLU A 174 -5.71 7.51 -15.81
C GLU A 174 -6.75 7.11 -14.76
N ASN A 175 -6.38 6.25 -13.82
CA ASN A 175 -7.31 5.78 -12.80
C ASN A 175 -7.63 6.82 -11.71
N LEU A 176 -7.01 8.02 -11.79
CA LEU A 176 -7.39 9.10 -10.88
C LEU A 176 -8.86 9.52 -11.06
N GLU A 177 -9.38 9.44 -12.28
CA GLU A 177 -10.78 9.76 -12.57
C GLU A 177 -11.75 8.71 -11.99
N ASP A 178 -11.29 7.48 -11.75
CA ASP A 178 -12.07 6.42 -11.12
C ASP A 178 -12.14 6.56 -9.58
N ALA A 179 -11.23 7.33 -8.99
CA ALA A 179 -11.24 7.63 -7.57
C ALA A 179 -12.40 8.55 -7.18
N THR A 180 -12.82 8.50 -5.91
CA THR A 180 -13.87 9.40 -5.42
C THR A 180 -13.42 10.88 -5.51
N PRO A 181 -14.36 11.83 -5.65
CA PRO A 181 -14.01 13.26 -5.70
C PRO A 181 -13.19 13.73 -4.50
N GLU A 182 -13.48 13.21 -3.32
CA GLU A 182 -12.74 13.50 -2.08
C GLU A 182 -11.28 13.04 -2.17
N VAL A 183 -11.02 11.84 -2.66
CA VAL A 183 -9.66 11.31 -2.84
C VAL A 183 -8.90 12.15 -3.87
N ARG A 184 -9.52 12.48 -4.99
CA ARG A 184 -8.91 13.32 -6.03
C ARG A 184 -8.51 14.70 -5.50
N GLU A 185 -9.41 15.32 -4.75
CA GLU A 185 -9.14 16.64 -4.18
C GLU A 185 -8.00 16.59 -3.17
N GLN A 186 -8.03 15.63 -2.26
CA GLN A 186 -6.96 15.46 -1.29
C GLN A 186 -5.60 15.21 -1.96
N LEU A 187 -5.54 14.39 -3.01
CA LEU A 187 -4.29 14.18 -3.76
C LEU A 187 -3.78 15.45 -4.42
N ARG A 188 -4.68 16.29 -4.99
CA ARG A 188 -4.29 17.59 -5.56
C ARG A 188 -3.72 18.51 -4.50
N GLU A 189 -4.32 18.56 -3.32
CA GLU A 189 -3.83 19.37 -2.20
C GLU A 189 -2.46 18.87 -1.70
N VAL A 190 -2.26 17.54 -1.58
CA VAL A 190 -0.96 16.96 -1.23
C VAL A 190 0.10 17.30 -2.30
N TRP A 191 -0.23 17.25 -3.59
CA TRP A 191 0.72 17.62 -4.65
C TRP A 191 1.04 19.11 -4.67
N ALA A 192 0.11 19.96 -4.25
CA ALA A 192 0.35 21.41 -4.13
C ALA A 192 1.26 21.76 -2.95
N ASP A 193 1.18 20.99 -1.86
CA ASP A 193 2.04 21.13 -0.67
C ASP A 193 2.45 19.76 -0.11
N PRO A 194 3.41 19.08 -0.75
CA PRO A 194 3.78 17.72 -0.36
C PRO A 194 4.46 17.59 1.00
N MET A 195 4.91 18.72 1.59
CA MET A 195 5.62 18.75 2.86
C MET A 195 4.80 19.36 4.00
N GLY A 196 3.62 19.88 3.73
CA GLY A 196 2.87 20.64 4.74
C GLY A 196 1.37 20.47 4.70
N PHE A 197 0.82 19.75 3.71
CA PHE A 197 -0.62 19.55 3.63
C PHE A 197 -1.17 18.87 4.88
N GLU A 198 -2.15 19.51 5.51
CA GLU A 198 -2.83 19.01 6.71
C GLU A 198 -4.30 18.73 6.41
N HIS A 199 -4.77 17.59 6.88
CA HIS A 199 -6.15 17.14 6.77
C HIS A 199 -6.71 16.83 8.17
N ALA A 200 -7.83 17.46 8.52
CA ALA A 200 -8.54 17.15 9.75
C ALA A 200 -9.45 15.95 9.55
N VAL A 201 -9.43 15.00 10.49
CA VAL A 201 -10.32 13.85 10.53
C VAL A 201 -11.04 13.79 11.86
N ASP A 202 -12.35 13.52 11.79
CA ASP A 202 -13.19 13.33 12.95
C ASP A 202 -13.62 11.88 13.05
N GLY A 203 -13.35 11.26 14.19
CA GLY A 203 -13.75 9.90 14.49
C GLY A 203 -14.61 9.85 15.77
N PRO A 204 -15.29 8.72 16.01
CA PRO A 204 -16.11 8.54 17.23
C PRO A 204 -15.36 8.73 18.54
N LYS A 205 -14.02 8.61 18.52
CA LYS A 205 -13.16 8.77 19.70
C LYS A 205 -12.44 10.11 19.78
N GLY A 206 -12.65 11.00 18.81
CA GLY A 206 -12.07 12.33 18.79
C GLY A 206 -11.58 12.74 17.40
N ALA A 207 -11.14 14.00 17.32
CA ALA A 207 -10.57 14.58 16.11
C ALA A 207 -9.04 14.44 16.12
N LEU A 208 -8.48 14.22 14.93
CA LEU A 208 -7.05 14.22 14.68
C LEU A 208 -6.72 15.11 13.47
N ARG A 209 -5.48 15.51 13.39
CA ARG A 209 -4.93 16.18 12.22
C ARG A 209 -3.84 15.30 11.63
N ILE A 210 -3.97 14.99 10.34
CA ILE A 210 -2.98 14.24 9.57
C ILE A 210 -2.20 15.25 8.75
N ARG A 211 -0.88 15.22 8.86
CA ARG A 211 0.03 15.99 8.02
C ARG A 211 0.76 15.05 7.08
N PHE A 212 0.81 15.41 5.79
CA PHE A 212 1.61 14.71 4.81
C PHE A 212 2.99 15.35 4.72
N GLU A 213 4.01 14.51 4.73
CA GLU A 213 5.41 14.89 4.55
C GLU A 213 6.05 13.86 3.59
N LEU A 214 6.14 14.21 2.30
CA LEU A 214 6.66 13.36 1.24
C LEU A 214 8.09 13.79 0.91
N GLU A 215 9.04 13.44 1.79
CA GLU A 215 10.47 13.63 1.57
C GLU A 215 11.02 12.37 0.88
N LEU A 216 11.45 12.50 -0.41
CA LEU A 216 11.94 11.41 -1.27
C LEU A 216 13.31 11.75 -1.87
#